data_86b992d0b89e272b2e837d9001b84ac6
#
_entry.id   86b992d0b89e272b2e837d9001b84ac6
#
_cell.length_a   1.000
_cell.length_b   1.000
_cell.length_c   1.000
_cell.angle_alpha   90.00
_cell.angle_beta   90.00
_cell.angle_gamma   90.00
#
_symmetry.space_group_name_H-M   'P 1'
#
loop_
_entity.id
_entity.type
_entity.pdbx_description
1 polymer ?
#
loop_
_entity_poly.entity_id
_entity_poly.type
_entity_poly.pdbx_seq_one_letter_code
_entity_poly.pdbx_strand_id
1 'polypeptide(L)'
;MVASPRRELAPLVEPCRETPIESMTAAHLWRVGLPMPEFQAAIRTPLGVLYPDCFWREEGLVGEADGAEKYERPGAAVREKEREQVLRDLGYGVVRWLGREIMFQPDVVMARIARELASR
;
A
#
# COMPACT_ATOMS: atom_id res chain seq x y z
N MET A 1 -13.30 -14.45 -13.49
CA MET A 1 -13.00 -14.33 -13.03
C MET A 1 -12.53 -14.49 -12.30
N VAL A 2 -12.44 -14.43 -12.29
CA VAL A 2 -11.91 -14.88 -11.63
C VAL A 2 -11.94 -14.63 -10.38
N ALA A 3 -12.87 -14.73 -9.85
CA ALA A 3 -12.87 -14.63 -8.48
C ALA A 3 -11.79 -15.48 -8.02
N SER A 4 -10.89 -14.93 -7.56
CA SER A 4 -9.77 -15.68 -7.14
C SER A 4 -10.06 -16.34 -5.83
N PRO A 5 -9.87 -17.63 -5.71
CA PRO A 5 -10.02 -18.27 -4.42
C PRO A 5 -9.15 -17.65 -3.36
N ARG A 6 -8.04 -17.12 -3.78
CA ARG A 6 -7.13 -16.48 -2.89
C ARG A 6 -7.71 -15.25 -2.23
N ARG A 7 -8.54 -14.52 -2.93
CA ARG A 7 -9.22 -13.37 -2.36
C ARG A 7 -10.16 -13.77 -1.25
N GLU A 8 -10.78 -14.90 -1.44
CA GLU A 8 -11.73 -15.38 -0.45
C GLU A 8 -11.02 -15.85 0.80
N LEU A 9 -9.88 -16.47 0.61
CA LEU A 9 -9.17 -17.05 1.72
C LEU A 9 -8.39 -16.06 2.56
N ALA A 10 -7.86 -15.04 1.92
CA ALA A 10 -6.95 -14.14 2.61
C ALA A 10 -7.57 -13.55 3.87
N PRO A 11 -8.79 -13.03 3.84
CA PRO A 11 -9.37 -12.47 5.06
C PRO A 11 -9.79 -13.52 6.07
N LEU A 12 -9.87 -14.77 5.66
CA LEU A 12 -10.41 -15.82 6.52
C LEU A 12 -9.35 -16.60 7.26
N VAL A 13 -8.12 -16.46 6.84
CA VAL A 13 -7.06 -17.34 7.31
C VAL A 13 -6.73 -17.13 8.78
N GLU A 14 -6.86 -15.91 9.26
CA GLU A 14 -6.40 -15.58 10.59
C GLU A 14 -7.51 -14.92 11.40
N PRO A 15 -8.59 -15.63 11.66
CA PRO A 15 -9.71 -14.98 12.34
C PRO A 15 -9.41 -14.61 13.78
N CYS A 16 -8.44 -15.26 14.41
CA CYS A 16 -8.13 -15.00 15.80
C CYS A 16 -7.10 -13.94 16.00
N ARG A 17 -6.55 -13.41 14.93
CA ARG A 17 -5.47 -12.46 15.03
C ARG A 17 -5.89 -11.14 14.47
N GLU A 18 -5.12 -10.12 14.81
CA GLU A 18 -5.25 -8.88 14.12
C GLU A 18 -5.09 -9.10 12.64
N THR A 19 -6.00 -8.56 11.85
CA THR A 19 -5.88 -8.60 10.41
C THR A 19 -4.79 -7.62 10.00
N PRO A 20 -3.77 -8.09 9.28
CA PRO A 20 -2.72 -7.18 8.83
C PRO A 20 -3.28 -6.08 7.96
N ILE A 21 -2.68 -4.90 8.04
CA ILE A 21 -3.08 -3.75 7.24
C ILE A 21 -3.08 -4.11 5.76
N GLU A 22 -2.08 -4.88 5.33
CA GLU A 22 -1.98 -5.31 3.94
C GLU A 22 -3.21 -6.11 3.51
N SER A 23 -3.64 -7.03 4.35
CA SER A 23 -4.83 -7.85 4.05
C SER A 23 -6.10 -7.02 4.01
N MET A 24 -6.21 -6.06 4.91
CA MET A 24 -7.36 -5.16 4.90
C MET A 24 -7.40 -4.32 3.65
N THR A 25 -6.24 -3.81 3.24
CA THR A 25 -6.15 -3.03 2.02
C THR A 25 -6.55 -3.86 0.82
N ALA A 26 -6.05 -5.10 0.74
CA ALA A 26 -6.38 -5.99 -0.37
C ALA A 26 -7.88 -6.27 -0.41
N ALA A 27 -8.48 -6.51 0.73
CA ALA A 27 -9.92 -6.81 0.80
C ALA A 27 -10.74 -5.63 0.31
N HIS A 28 -10.38 -4.41 0.70
CA HIS A 28 -11.13 -3.23 0.27
C HIS A 28 -10.91 -2.92 -1.20
N LEU A 29 -9.70 -3.10 -1.71
CA LEU A 29 -9.44 -2.93 -3.14
C LEU A 29 -10.32 -3.88 -3.96
N TRP A 30 -10.39 -5.13 -3.52
CA TRP A 30 -11.21 -6.10 -4.20
C TRP A 30 -12.68 -5.73 -4.11
N ARG A 31 -13.13 -5.30 -2.93
CA ARG A 31 -14.53 -4.94 -2.70
C ARG A 31 -15.00 -3.84 -3.65
N VAL A 32 -14.16 -2.84 -3.90
CA VAL A 32 -14.54 -1.71 -4.74
C VAL A 32 -14.12 -1.88 -6.20
N GLY A 33 -13.45 -2.98 -6.53
CA GLY A 33 -13.09 -3.27 -7.92
C GLY A 33 -11.89 -2.51 -8.45
N LEU A 34 -11.03 -2.02 -7.58
CA LEU A 34 -9.80 -1.38 -8.04
C LEU A 34 -8.75 -2.44 -8.37
N PRO A 35 -7.77 -2.09 -9.23
CA PRO A 35 -6.72 -3.03 -9.58
C PRO A 35 -5.96 -3.49 -8.34
N MET A 36 -5.59 -4.77 -8.33
CA MET A 36 -4.80 -5.30 -7.24
C MET A 36 -3.33 -5.03 -7.48
N PRO A 37 -2.65 -4.53 -6.48
CA PRO A 37 -1.21 -4.31 -6.60
C PRO A 37 -0.43 -5.58 -6.33
N GLU A 38 0.86 -5.54 -6.63
CA GLU A 38 1.79 -6.51 -6.07
C GLU A 38 2.10 -6.05 -4.65
N PHE A 39 2.10 -7.00 -3.73
CA PHE A 39 2.43 -6.69 -2.34
C PHE A 39 3.89 -7.03 -2.08
N GLN A 40 4.59 -6.13 -1.39
CA GLN A 40 5.99 -6.33 -1.00
C GLN A 40 6.90 -6.58 -2.20
N ALA A 41 6.61 -5.96 -3.33
CA ALA A 41 7.45 -6.07 -4.51
C ALA A 41 8.78 -5.36 -4.28
N ALA A 42 9.85 -5.91 -4.83
CA ALA A 42 11.17 -5.32 -4.70
C ALA A 42 11.38 -4.25 -5.77
N ILE A 43 11.80 -3.07 -5.35
CA ILE A 43 12.11 -1.99 -6.28
C ILE A 43 13.56 -1.57 -6.02
N ARG A 44 14.38 -1.65 -7.06
CA ARG A 44 15.77 -1.24 -6.96
C ARG A 44 15.89 0.27 -7.01
N THR A 45 16.64 0.82 -6.09
CA THR A 45 16.84 2.27 -6.02
C THR A 45 18.30 2.55 -5.65
N PRO A 46 18.74 3.78 -5.81
CA PRO A 46 20.08 4.16 -5.34
C PRO A 46 20.28 3.98 -3.84
N LEU A 47 19.19 3.93 -3.06
CA LEU A 47 19.29 3.64 -1.63
C LEU A 47 19.25 2.15 -1.33
N GLY A 48 19.26 1.30 -2.34
CA GLY A 48 19.13 -0.13 -2.18
C GLY A 48 17.75 -0.58 -2.61
N VAL A 49 17.43 -1.83 -2.28
CA VAL A 49 16.15 -2.41 -2.66
C VAL A 49 15.10 -1.99 -1.63
N LEU A 50 14.00 -1.44 -2.12
CA LEU A 50 12.87 -1.05 -1.27
C LEU A 50 11.71 -2.01 -1.51
N TYR A 51 10.92 -2.23 -0.47
CA TYR A 51 9.77 -3.14 -0.52
C TYR A 51 8.52 -2.39 -0.08
N PRO A 52 7.90 -1.62 -0.98
CA PRO A 52 6.68 -0.91 -0.62
C PRO A 52 5.54 -1.89 -0.33
N ASP A 53 4.58 -1.43 0.45
CA ASP A 53 3.44 -2.29 0.78
C ASP A 53 2.67 -2.69 -0.47
N CYS A 54 2.47 -1.75 -1.39
CA CYS A 54 1.73 -2.00 -2.62
C CYS A 54 2.48 -1.43 -3.80
N PHE A 55 2.40 -2.11 -4.93
CA PHE A 55 3.02 -1.62 -6.16
C PHE A 55 2.12 -1.94 -7.34
N TRP A 56 1.55 -0.90 -7.93
CA TRP A 56 0.79 -1.02 -9.17
C TRP A 56 1.77 -0.77 -10.30
N ARG A 57 2.35 -1.86 -10.78
CA ARG A 57 3.49 -1.79 -11.70
C ARG A 57 3.15 -1.06 -13.00
N GLU A 58 2.00 -1.37 -13.56
CA GLU A 58 1.64 -0.77 -14.85
C GLU A 58 1.44 0.73 -14.74
N GLU A 59 0.91 1.18 -13.62
CA GLU A 59 0.68 2.60 -13.41
C GLU A 59 1.90 3.31 -12.81
N GLY A 60 2.89 2.56 -12.39
CA GLY A 60 4.04 3.15 -11.73
C GLY A 60 3.68 3.82 -10.43
N LEU A 61 2.77 3.23 -9.66
CA LEU A 61 2.29 3.80 -8.42
C LEU A 61 2.67 2.92 -7.25
N VAL A 62 3.24 3.53 -6.22
CA VAL A 62 3.62 2.87 -4.99
C VAL A 62 2.63 3.28 -3.91
N GLY A 63 2.16 2.32 -3.12
CA GLY A 63 1.28 2.58 -1.99
C GLY A 63 1.94 2.20 -0.69
N GLU A 64 1.79 3.05 0.32
CA GLU A 64 2.39 2.82 1.62
C GLU A 64 1.38 3.05 2.72
N ALA A 65 1.24 2.04 3.58
CA ALA A 65 0.43 2.16 4.77
C ALA A 65 1.33 2.55 5.92
N ASP A 66 1.06 3.70 6.52
CA ASP A 66 1.90 4.20 7.58
C ASP A 66 1.31 3.87 8.94
N GLY A 67 2.16 3.34 9.83
CA GLY A 67 1.79 3.11 11.20
C GLY A 67 2.41 4.17 12.09
N ALA A 68 1.78 4.41 13.22
CA ALA A 68 2.25 5.44 14.14
C ALA A 68 3.68 5.17 14.61
N GLU A 69 3.99 3.91 14.84
CA GLU A 69 5.31 3.57 15.39
C GLU A 69 6.44 3.83 14.43
N LYS A 70 6.14 4.06 13.15
CA LYS A 70 7.20 4.38 12.20
C LYS A 70 7.91 5.68 12.54
N TYR A 71 7.22 6.57 13.25
CA TYR A 71 7.74 7.88 13.52
C TYR A 71 8.26 8.04 14.93
N GLU A 72 8.31 6.94 15.69
CA GLU A 72 8.81 7.00 17.06
C GLU A 72 10.32 6.90 17.13
N ARG A 73 10.96 6.40 16.07
CA ARG A 73 12.40 6.26 16.06
C ARG A 73 13.05 7.57 15.64
N PRO A 74 14.18 7.92 16.24
CA PRO A 74 14.90 9.12 15.80
C PRO A 74 15.25 9.03 14.32
N GLY A 75 14.98 10.09 13.59
CA GLY A 75 15.29 10.17 12.17
C GLY A 75 14.35 9.43 11.26
N ALA A 76 13.31 8.78 11.79
CA ALA A 76 12.41 7.99 10.95
C ALA A 76 11.69 8.84 9.90
N ALA A 77 11.26 10.04 10.28
CA ALA A 77 10.55 10.92 9.35
C ALA A 77 11.46 11.35 8.20
N VAL A 78 12.72 11.63 8.51
CA VAL A 78 13.67 12.03 7.49
C VAL A 78 13.93 10.89 6.52
N ARG A 79 14.11 9.69 7.04
CA ARG A 79 14.35 8.53 6.19
C ARG A 79 13.15 8.23 5.28
N GLU A 80 11.93 8.41 5.81
CA GLU A 80 10.75 8.22 4.99
C GLU A 80 10.66 9.23 3.86
N LYS A 81 11.03 10.47 4.13
CA LYS A 81 11.03 11.48 3.09
C LYS A 81 12.07 11.19 2.02
N GLU A 82 13.25 10.75 2.43
CA GLU A 82 14.31 10.38 1.48
C GLU A 82 13.85 9.21 0.62
N ARG A 83 13.22 8.23 1.23
CA ARG A 83 12.72 7.06 0.53
C ARG A 83 11.67 7.45 -0.50
N GLU A 84 10.75 8.31 -0.11
CA GLU A 84 9.72 8.77 -1.03
C GLU A 84 10.32 9.56 -2.17
N GLN A 85 11.29 10.44 -1.86
CA GLN A 85 11.90 11.27 -2.89
C GLN A 85 12.61 10.41 -3.93
N VAL A 86 13.30 9.37 -3.47
CA VAL A 86 13.99 8.46 -4.38
C VAL A 86 12.99 7.78 -5.31
N LEU A 87 11.86 7.34 -4.79
CA LEU A 87 10.83 6.72 -5.62
C LEU A 87 10.28 7.71 -6.64
N ARG A 88 10.03 8.94 -6.23
CA ARG A 88 9.53 9.97 -7.15
C ARG A 88 10.56 10.32 -8.21
N ASP A 89 11.84 10.36 -7.83
CA ASP A 89 12.90 10.64 -8.80
C ASP A 89 13.00 9.54 -9.86
N LEU A 90 12.62 8.33 -9.50
CA LEU A 90 12.58 7.23 -10.45
C LEU A 90 11.33 7.23 -11.32
N GLY A 91 10.44 8.19 -11.10
CA GLY A 91 9.23 8.32 -11.90
C GLY A 91 7.99 7.70 -11.30
N TYR A 92 8.09 7.13 -10.11
CA TYR A 92 6.92 6.51 -9.47
C TYR A 92 6.09 7.55 -8.76
N GLY A 93 4.77 7.36 -8.78
CA GLY A 93 3.90 8.08 -7.87
C GLY A 93 3.88 7.38 -6.52
N VAL A 94 3.52 8.10 -5.48
CA VAL A 94 3.43 7.53 -4.14
C VAL A 94 2.11 7.97 -3.53
N VAL A 95 1.35 7.01 -3.03
CA VAL A 95 0.11 7.29 -2.31
C VAL A 95 0.24 6.67 -0.92
N ARG A 96 -0.21 7.41 0.07
CA ARG A 96 -0.06 6.98 1.46
C ARG A 96 -1.40 7.03 2.18
N TRP A 97 -1.55 6.14 3.14
CA TRP A 97 -2.69 6.16 4.05
C TRP A 97 -2.22 5.67 5.41
N LEU A 98 -2.99 6.02 6.42
CA LEU A 98 -2.71 5.57 7.78
C LEU A 98 -3.42 4.26 8.04
N GLY A 99 -2.84 3.45 8.92
CA GLY A 99 -3.50 2.21 9.30
C GLY A 99 -4.90 2.43 9.84
N ARG A 100 -5.08 3.48 10.64
CA ARG A 100 -6.41 3.76 11.18
C ARG A 100 -7.38 4.20 10.09
N GLU A 101 -6.88 4.79 9.01
CA GLU A 101 -7.77 5.17 7.91
C GLU A 101 -8.33 3.95 7.21
N ILE A 102 -7.48 2.95 6.95
CA ILE A 102 -7.98 1.75 6.29
C ILE A 102 -8.92 0.97 7.21
N MET A 103 -8.75 1.10 8.52
CA MET A 103 -9.60 0.42 9.47
C MET A 103 -10.95 1.11 9.64
N PHE A 104 -10.96 2.42 9.73
CA PHE A 104 -12.17 3.16 10.11
C PHE A 104 -12.74 4.03 9.00
N GLN A 105 -11.96 4.32 7.96
CA GLN A 105 -12.38 5.16 6.86
C GLN A 105 -11.90 4.57 5.54
N PRO A 106 -12.20 3.29 5.28
CA PRO A 106 -11.65 2.62 4.10
C PRO A 106 -12.05 3.28 2.80
N ASP A 107 -13.24 3.87 2.73
CA ASP A 107 -13.68 4.48 1.47
C ASP A 107 -12.89 5.74 1.14
N VAL A 108 -12.42 6.44 2.17
CA VAL A 108 -11.53 7.60 1.94
C VAL A 108 -10.23 7.12 1.31
N VAL A 109 -9.69 6.01 1.83
CA VAL A 109 -8.45 5.46 1.27
C VAL A 109 -8.67 4.98 -0.15
N MET A 110 -9.77 4.27 -0.39
CA MET A 110 -10.06 3.76 -1.73
C MET A 110 -10.22 4.90 -2.73
N ALA A 111 -10.86 5.99 -2.35
CA ALA A 111 -11.00 7.14 -3.23
C ALA A 111 -9.65 7.78 -3.51
N ARG A 112 -8.78 7.84 -2.51
CA ARG A 112 -7.43 8.38 -2.68
C ARG A 112 -6.63 7.55 -3.67
N ILE A 113 -6.67 6.23 -3.51
CA ILE A 113 -5.96 5.33 -4.41
C ILE A 113 -6.51 5.43 -5.83
N ALA A 114 -7.85 5.45 -5.96
CA ALA A 114 -8.47 5.52 -7.27
C ALA A 114 -8.04 6.79 -8.01
N ARG A 115 -7.98 7.91 -7.30
CA ARG A 115 -7.58 9.17 -7.90
C ARG A 115 -6.14 9.12 -8.38
N GLU A 116 -5.26 8.53 -7.59
CA GLU A 116 -3.87 8.42 -7.99
C GLU A 116 -3.69 7.48 -9.18
N LEU A 117 -4.41 6.37 -9.19
CA LEU A 117 -4.34 5.45 -10.33
C LEU A 117 -4.81 6.14 -11.60
N ALA A 118 -5.88 6.92 -11.50
CA ALA A 118 -6.43 7.60 -12.67
C ALA A 118 -5.50 8.67 -13.23
N SER A 119 -4.61 9.19 -12.40
CA SER A 119 -3.71 10.26 -12.83
C SER A 119 -2.42 9.73 -13.46
N ARG A 120 -2.25 8.40 -13.50
CA ARG A 120 -1.00 7.80 -14.01
C ARG A 120 -1.11 7.34 -15.48
#